data_0fe01d7b7165260e2fe1248847c1cc2f
#
_entry.id   0fe01d7b7165260e2fe1248847c1cc2f
#
_cell.length_a   1.000
_cell.length_b   1.000
_cell.length_c   1.000
_cell.angle_alpha   90.00
_cell.angle_beta   90.00
_cell.angle_gamma   90.00
#
_symmetry.space_group_name_H-M   'P 1'
#
loop_
_entity.id
_entity.type
_entity.pdbx_description
1 polymer ?
#
loop_
_entity_poly.entity_id
_entity_poly.type
_entity_poly.pdbx_seq_one_letter_code
_entity_poly.pdbx_strand_id
1 'polypeptide(L)'
;MDVVNIFLTSELGESLEDFVHDQRRFTFDRLGPEGPRRLVEGPMWAFVDWVMPELAGLEMCRRLRADARTADAHVTMVLEEDDPEDRRRALRAGADDYVIGPLTRTAVLDRVLALQSRGVERQATRRFELGALTIDMAALQARWNEQPIVLRPNEFRLLRFLAENPNRVLTREDLINGLGKREPPIDERTVDVWIGRLRRAIKAAGGGNPLRTVRSLGYVFDLS
;
A
#
# COMPACT_ATOMS: atom_id res chain seq x y z
N MET A 1 -18.31 -10.37 10.92
CA MET A 1 -16.91 -10.83 10.95
C MET A 1 -16.27 -10.29 9.69
N ASP A 2 -15.23 -9.47 9.83
CA ASP A 2 -14.59 -8.85 8.68
C ASP A 2 -13.80 -9.89 7.88
N VAL A 3 -13.90 -9.83 6.56
CA VAL A 3 -13.20 -10.72 5.66
C VAL A 3 -12.01 -10.00 5.06
N VAL A 4 -10.84 -10.63 5.10
CA VAL A 4 -9.60 -10.18 4.46
C VAL A 4 -9.29 -11.13 3.31
N ASN A 5 -9.31 -10.61 2.10
CA ASN A 5 -9.14 -11.41 0.90
C ASN A 5 -7.68 -11.39 0.44
N ILE A 6 -7.06 -12.56 0.37
CA ILE A 6 -5.67 -12.74 -0.07
C ILE A 6 -5.67 -13.50 -1.39
N PHE A 7 -5.14 -12.89 -2.41
CA PHE A 7 -5.02 -13.45 -3.74
C PHE A 7 -3.55 -13.65 -4.11
N LEU A 8 -3.23 -14.81 -4.69
CA LEU A 8 -1.89 -15.12 -5.16
C LEU A 8 -1.93 -15.56 -6.62
N THR A 9 -0.99 -15.10 -7.43
CA THR A 9 -0.88 -15.55 -8.82
C THR A 9 -0.27 -16.95 -8.94
N SER A 10 0.49 -17.38 -7.93
CA SER A 10 1.00 -18.75 -7.83
C SER A 10 -0.07 -19.76 -7.44
N GLU A 11 0.21 -21.05 -7.66
CA GLU A 11 -0.66 -22.16 -7.25
C GLU A 11 -0.83 -22.26 -5.73
N LEU A 12 0.01 -21.60 -4.98
CA LEU A 12 -0.10 -21.51 -3.52
C LEU A 12 -1.46 -20.97 -3.09
N GLY A 13 -2.07 -20.07 -3.89
CA GLY A 13 -3.41 -19.53 -3.61
C GLY A 13 -4.54 -20.58 -3.54
N GLU A 14 -4.42 -21.67 -4.31
CA GLU A 14 -5.39 -22.77 -4.31
C GLU A 14 -5.14 -23.79 -3.20
N SER A 15 -3.92 -23.83 -2.67
CA SER A 15 -3.49 -24.82 -1.67
C SER A 15 -3.64 -24.35 -0.22
N LEU A 16 -3.90 -23.05 0.00
CA LEU A 16 -4.05 -22.48 1.32
C LEU A 16 -5.49 -22.53 1.82
N GLU A 17 -5.66 -23.03 3.03
CA GLU A 17 -6.95 -23.02 3.70
C GLU A 17 -7.23 -21.69 4.38
N ASP A 18 -8.49 -21.26 4.35
CA ASP A 18 -8.98 -20.11 5.11
C ASP A 18 -8.71 -20.30 6.60
N PHE A 19 -8.48 -19.19 7.31
CA PHE A 19 -8.29 -19.23 8.77
C PHE A 19 -8.93 -18.02 9.44
N VAL A 20 -9.15 -18.10 10.73
CA VAL A 20 -9.69 -17.02 11.56
C VAL A 20 -8.63 -16.58 12.57
N HIS A 21 -8.40 -15.27 12.64
CA HIS A 21 -7.52 -14.64 13.61
C HIS A 21 -8.10 -13.26 14.01
N ASP A 22 -8.14 -12.96 15.30
CA ASP A 22 -8.65 -11.70 15.86
C ASP A 22 -10.02 -11.28 15.29
N GLN A 23 -10.99 -12.22 15.27
CA GLN A 23 -12.35 -12.03 14.75
C GLN A 23 -12.43 -11.67 13.26
N ARG A 24 -11.34 -11.83 12.50
CA ARG A 24 -11.27 -11.67 11.06
C ARG A 24 -11.10 -13.01 10.40
N ARG A 25 -11.76 -13.18 9.25
CA ARG A 25 -11.58 -14.33 8.38
C ARG A 25 -10.64 -13.97 7.24
N PHE A 26 -9.57 -14.72 7.11
CA PHE A 26 -8.60 -14.61 6.02
C PHE A 26 -8.93 -15.68 4.99
N THR A 27 -9.23 -15.26 3.78
CA THR A 27 -9.53 -16.16 2.67
C THR A 27 -8.39 -16.11 1.66
N PHE A 28 -8.08 -17.27 1.08
CA PHE A 28 -7.08 -17.38 0.04
C PHE A 28 -7.75 -17.78 -1.27
N ASP A 29 -7.21 -17.24 -2.38
CA ASP A 29 -7.72 -17.55 -3.70
C ASP A 29 -6.64 -17.35 -4.75
N ARG A 30 -6.77 -18.02 -5.89
CA ARG A 30 -5.87 -17.81 -7.02
C ARG A 30 -6.28 -16.57 -7.80
N LEU A 31 -5.29 -15.76 -8.16
CA LEU A 31 -5.46 -14.59 -9.01
C LEU A 31 -5.09 -14.93 -10.44
N GLY A 32 -6.08 -15.09 -11.29
CA GLY A 32 -5.87 -15.29 -12.73
C GLY A 32 -5.63 -13.97 -13.49
N PRO A 33 -5.25 -14.05 -14.79
CA PRO A 33 -4.99 -12.87 -15.64
C PRO A 33 -6.18 -11.90 -15.77
N GLU A 34 -7.40 -12.41 -15.60
CA GLU A 34 -8.66 -11.64 -15.68
C GLU A 34 -9.05 -10.99 -14.33
N GLY A 35 -8.20 -11.12 -13.31
CA GLY A 35 -8.51 -10.64 -11.96
C GLY A 35 -9.28 -11.65 -11.12
N PRO A 36 -9.89 -11.19 -10.01
CA PRO A 36 -10.68 -12.04 -9.12
C PRO A 36 -11.89 -12.63 -9.84
N ARG A 37 -12.11 -13.96 -9.67
CA ARG A 37 -13.27 -14.68 -10.25
C ARG A 37 -14.55 -14.50 -9.47
N ARG A 38 -14.50 -13.94 -8.28
CA ARG A 38 -15.65 -13.69 -7.40
C ARG A 38 -15.73 -12.20 -7.03
N LEU A 39 -16.89 -11.80 -6.56
CA LEU A 39 -17.04 -10.50 -5.92
C LEU A 39 -16.13 -10.44 -4.68
N VAL A 40 -15.33 -9.39 -4.57
CA VAL A 40 -14.44 -9.17 -3.42
C VAL A 40 -15.07 -8.09 -2.55
N GLU A 41 -15.50 -8.50 -1.37
CA GLU A 41 -15.99 -7.59 -0.34
C GLU A 41 -14.93 -7.44 0.76
N GLY A 42 -14.61 -6.20 1.12
CA GLY A 42 -13.61 -5.88 2.13
C GLY A 42 -12.17 -5.75 1.58
N PRO A 43 -11.17 -5.66 2.47
CA PRO A 43 -9.78 -5.48 2.09
C PRO A 43 -9.25 -6.61 1.20
N MET A 44 -8.55 -6.22 0.13
CA MET A 44 -7.92 -7.15 -0.81
C MET A 44 -6.40 -6.99 -0.77
N TRP A 45 -5.71 -8.13 -0.70
CA TRP A 45 -4.26 -8.27 -0.78
C TRP A 45 -3.91 -9.14 -1.97
N ALA A 46 -3.09 -8.63 -2.88
CA ALA A 46 -2.65 -9.37 -4.06
C ALA A 46 -1.14 -9.58 -4.02
N PHE A 47 -0.70 -10.83 -4.08
CA PHE A 47 0.69 -11.20 -4.27
C PHE A 47 0.87 -11.61 -5.72
N VAL A 48 1.66 -10.84 -6.45
CA VAL A 48 1.82 -10.98 -7.90
C VAL A 48 3.24 -11.41 -8.21
N ASP A 49 3.42 -12.61 -8.76
CA ASP A 49 4.71 -13.13 -9.17
C ASP A 49 5.29 -12.29 -10.31
N TRP A 50 6.60 -12.08 -10.28
CA TRP A 50 7.34 -11.37 -11.32
C TRP A 50 7.20 -12.05 -12.69
N VAL A 51 7.34 -13.38 -12.69
CA VAL A 51 7.17 -14.22 -13.87
C VAL A 51 5.89 -15.03 -13.73
N MET A 52 5.01 -14.92 -14.71
CA MET A 52 3.76 -15.66 -14.81
C MET A 52 3.66 -16.29 -16.21
N PRO A 53 3.03 -17.46 -16.36
CA PRO A 53 2.95 -18.16 -17.64
C PRO A 53 2.28 -17.39 -18.78
N GLU A 54 1.21 -16.66 -18.46
CA GLU A 54 0.32 -16.04 -19.46
C GLU A 54 0.50 -14.52 -19.55
N LEU A 55 1.04 -13.90 -18.52
CA LEU A 55 1.10 -12.45 -18.40
C LEU A 55 2.29 -12.05 -17.52
N ALA A 56 3.06 -11.04 -17.92
CA ALA A 56 4.11 -10.52 -17.06
C ALA A 56 3.52 -9.90 -15.77
N GLY A 57 4.15 -10.14 -14.61
CA GLY A 57 3.68 -9.63 -13.32
C GLY A 57 3.51 -8.11 -13.28
N LEU A 58 4.38 -7.36 -13.96
CA LEU A 58 4.24 -5.91 -14.10
C LEU A 58 2.94 -5.51 -14.83
N GLU A 59 2.56 -6.25 -15.83
CA GLU A 59 1.31 -5.99 -16.56
C GLU A 59 0.11 -6.38 -15.70
N MET A 60 0.17 -7.49 -14.97
CA MET A 60 -0.87 -7.87 -14.01
C MET A 60 -1.06 -6.78 -12.96
N CYS A 61 0.01 -6.22 -12.44
CA CYS A 61 -0.05 -5.10 -11.48
C CYS A 61 -0.78 -3.89 -12.09
N ARG A 62 -0.48 -3.52 -13.35
CA ARG A 62 -1.18 -2.41 -14.04
C ARG A 62 -2.67 -2.69 -14.23
N ARG A 63 -3.04 -3.92 -14.61
CA ARG A 63 -4.44 -4.34 -14.77
C ARG A 63 -5.19 -4.24 -13.45
N LEU A 64 -4.62 -4.71 -12.34
CA LEU A 64 -5.22 -4.55 -11.01
C LEU A 64 -5.46 -3.09 -10.66
N ARG A 65 -4.58 -2.18 -11.07
CA ARG A 65 -4.74 -0.75 -10.83
C ARG A 65 -5.75 -0.07 -11.75
N ALA A 66 -5.94 -0.60 -12.95
CA ALA A 66 -6.90 -0.07 -13.92
C ALA A 66 -8.34 -0.55 -13.65
N ASP A 67 -8.52 -1.72 -13.03
CA ASP A 67 -9.83 -2.27 -12.71
C ASP A 67 -10.37 -1.65 -11.41
N ALA A 68 -11.52 -0.97 -11.49
CA ALA A 68 -12.18 -0.34 -10.33
C ALA A 68 -12.46 -1.31 -9.16
N ARG A 69 -12.61 -2.61 -9.44
CA ARG A 69 -12.84 -3.66 -8.41
C ARG A 69 -11.60 -3.94 -7.58
N THR A 70 -10.41 -3.66 -8.10
CA THR A 70 -9.13 -4.05 -7.51
C THR A 70 -8.14 -2.89 -7.38
N ALA A 71 -8.51 -1.70 -7.82
CA ALA A 71 -7.64 -0.52 -7.81
C ALA A 71 -7.07 -0.20 -6.43
N ASP A 72 -7.86 -0.43 -5.37
CA ASP A 72 -7.49 -0.16 -3.98
C ASP A 72 -6.81 -1.36 -3.28
N ALA A 73 -6.65 -2.49 -3.97
CA ALA A 73 -5.97 -3.65 -3.41
C ALA A 73 -4.53 -3.31 -2.99
N HIS A 74 -4.08 -3.90 -1.89
CA HIS A 74 -2.65 -3.87 -1.56
C HIS A 74 -1.90 -4.88 -2.45
N VAL A 75 -1.08 -4.38 -3.37
CA VAL A 75 -0.34 -5.22 -4.31
C VAL A 75 1.12 -5.35 -3.85
N THR A 76 1.53 -6.59 -3.59
CA THR A 76 2.92 -6.97 -3.28
C THR A 76 3.48 -7.73 -4.48
N MET A 77 4.54 -7.22 -5.11
CA MET A 77 5.26 -7.96 -6.15
C MET A 77 6.20 -9.00 -5.53
N VAL A 78 6.19 -10.19 -6.09
CA VAL A 78 7.09 -11.29 -5.69
C VAL A 78 8.21 -11.35 -6.72
N LEU A 79 9.38 -10.84 -6.36
CA LEU A 79 10.57 -10.81 -7.19
C LEU A 79 11.33 -12.13 -7.09
N GLU A 80 12.01 -12.54 -8.14
CA GLU A 80 12.86 -13.74 -8.13
C GLU A 80 14.18 -13.47 -7.41
N GLU A 81 14.74 -12.28 -7.62
CA GLU A 81 16.01 -11.85 -7.05
C GLU A 81 15.91 -10.43 -6.47
N ASP A 82 16.86 -10.08 -5.62
CA ASP A 82 16.93 -8.78 -4.98
C ASP A 82 17.62 -7.74 -5.90
N ASP A 83 17.00 -7.44 -7.04
CA ASP A 83 17.49 -6.45 -8.00
C ASP A 83 16.88 -5.06 -7.76
N PRO A 84 17.69 -4.00 -7.60
CA PRO A 84 17.20 -2.64 -7.38
C PRO A 84 16.39 -2.07 -8.56
N GLU A 85 16.67 -2.49 -9.81
CA GLU A 85 15.90 -2.00 -10.96
C GLU A 85 14.52 -2.66 -11.00
N ASP A 86 14.43 -3.97 -10.73
CA ASP A 86 13.15 -4.67 -10.68
C ASP A 86 12.26 -4.18 -9.56
N ARG A 87 12.82 -3.83 -8.39
CA ARG A 87 12.08 -3.13 -7.33
C ARG A 87 11.47 -1.82 -7.85
N ARG A 88 12.28 -1.00 -8.54
CA ARG A 88 11.80 0.27 -9.12
C ARG A 88 10.71 0.06 -10.16
N ARG A 89 10.86 -0.95 -11.02
CA ARG A 89 9.87 -1.30 -12.04
C ARG A 89 8.56 -1.76 -11.42
N ALA A 90 8.61 -2.60 -10.37
CA ALA A 90 7.43 -3.04 -9.62
C ALA A 90 6.63 -1.86 -9.06
N LEU A 91 7.32 -0.95 -8.39
CA LEU A 91 6.68 0.23 -7.78
C LEU A 91 6.12 1.21 -8.82
N ARG A 92 6.83 1.41 -9.94
CA ARG A 92 6.33 2.22 -11.07
C ARG A 92 5.09 1.59 -11.72
N ALA A 93 5.02 0.25 -11.78
CA ALA A 93 3.85 -0.46 -12.29
C ALA A 93 2.62 -0.33 -11.37
N GLY A 94 2.82 0.12 -10.14
CA GLY A 94 1.74 0.37 -9.20
C GLY A 94 1.72 -0.53 -7.98
N ALA A 95 2.73 -1.38 -7.77
CA ALA A 95 2.85 -2.13 -6.53
C ALA A 95 2.98 -1.21 -5.32
N ASP A 96 2.47 -1.65 -4.17
CA ASP A 96 2.65 -0.97 -2.89
C ASP A 96 3.89 -1.47 -2.17
N ASP A 97 4.30 -2.69 -2.51
CA ASP A 97 5.35 -3.42 -1.82
C ASP A 97 5.97 -4.50 -2.71
N TYR A 98 7.08 -5.09 -2.27
CA TYR A 98 7.69 -6.25 -2.89
C TYR A 98 8.27 -7.19 -1.84
N VAL A 99 8.42 -8.44 -2.20
CA VAL A 99 9.10 -9.49 -1.44
C VAL A 99 9.97 -10.30 -2.39
N ILE A 100 10.97 -10.97 -1.86
CA ILE A 100 11.77 -11.93 -2.64
C ILE A 100 11.16 -13.30 -2.47
N GLY A 101 10.89 -13.98 -3.59
CA GLY A 101 10.33 -15.34 -3.58
C GLY A 101 11.37 -16.43 -3.32
N PRO A 102 10.94 -17.68 -3.25
CA PRO A 102 9.55 -18.13 -3.34
C PRO A 102 8.72 -17.84 -2.10
N LEU A 103 7.44 -17.57 -2.28
CA LEU A 103 6.52 -17.35 -1.17
C LEU A 103 6.20 -18.66 -0.44
N THR A 104 6.14 -18.57 0.88
CA THR A 104 5.56 -19.60 1.75
C THR A 104 4.27 -19.08 2.39
N ARG A 105 3.41 -20.00 2.88
CA ARG A 105 2.23 -19.61 3.66
C ARG A 105 2.57 -18.65 4.80
N THR A 106 3.60 -18.98 5.56
CA THR A 106 4.04 -18.17 6.70
C THR A 106 4.46 -16.76 6.25
N ALA A 107 5.25 -16.65 5.19
CA ALA A 107 5.68 -15.35 4.67
C ALA A 107 4.50 -14.46 4.23
N VAL A 108 3.49 -15.05 3.57
CA VAL A 108 2.25 -14.34 3.18
C VAL A 108 1.51 -13.85 4.42
N LEU A 109 1.27 -14.75 5.39
CA LEU A 109 0.52 -14.44 6.61
C LEU A 109 1.25 -13.41 7.47
N ASP A 110 2.53 -13.60 7.72
CA ASP A 110 3.34 -12.65 8.49
C ASP A 110 3.31 -11.26 7.86
N ARG A 111 3.36 -11.19 6.52
CA ARG A 111 3.29 -9.92 5.82
C ARG A 111 1.94 -9.24 5.98
N VAL A 112 0.84 -9.98 5.77
CA VAL A 112 -0.52 -9.45 5.92
C VAL A 112 -0.79 -9.06 7.38
N LEU A 113 -0.47 -9.92 8.35
CA LEU A 113 -0.69 -9.66 9.77
C LEU A 113 0.17 -8.50 10.28
N ALA A 114 1.46 -8.45 9.92
CA ALA A 114 2.35 -7.35 10.33
C ALA A 114 1.89 -5.99 9.80
N LEU A 115 1.29 -5.95 8.63
CA LEU A 115 0.75 -4.70 8.07
C LEU A 115 -0.61 -4.35 8.70
N GLN A 116 -1.40 -5.34 9.11
CA GLN A 116 -2.68 -5.13 9.79
C GLN A 116 -2.51 -4.78 11.27
N SER A 117 -1.69 -5.51 12.02
CA SER A 117 -1.48 -5.27 13.46
C SER A 117 -0.90 -3.88 13.74
N ARG A 118 -0.04 -3.37 12.88
CA ARG A 118 0.43 -1.98 12.96
C ARG A 118 -0.66 -0.95 12.66
N GLY A 119 -1.73 -1.36 11.97
CA GLY A 119 -2.94 -0.56 11.77
C GLY A 119 -3.86 -0.54 13.01
N VAL A 120 -4.04 -1.66 13.67
CA VAL A 120 -5.05 -1.83 14.73
C VAL A 120 -4.64 -1.18 16.05
N GLU A 121 -3.40 -1.28 16.48
CA GLU A 121 -2.94 -0.68 17.75
C GLU A 121 -2.96 0.86 17.76
N ARG A 122 -2.92 1.49 16.58
CA ARG A 122 -3.02 2.95 16.44
C ARG A 122 -4.40 3.45 15.97
N GLN A 123 -5.29 2.56 15.54
CA GLN A 123 -6.61 2.89 14.98
C GLN A 123 -7.67 3.19 16.04
N ALA A 124 -7.47 2.79 17.28
CA ALA A 124 -8.51 2.83 18.30
C ALA A 124 -9.00 4.24 18.69
N THR A 125 -8.34 5.30 18.27
CA THR A 125 -8.76 6.63 18.69
C THR A 125 -8.23 7.78 17.85
N ARG A 126 -8.59 8.05 16.64
CA ARG A 126 -8.50 9.47 16.24
C ARG A 126 -8.86 9.76 14.79
N ARG A 127 -9.89 10.57 14.66
CA ARG A 127 -10.01 11.55 13.58
C ARG A 127 -9.00 12.65 13.87
N PHE A 128 -8.09 12.85 12.94
CA PHE A 128 -7.03 13.86 13.02
C PHE A 128 -7.36 14.97 12.03
N GLU A 129 -7.46 16.19 12.52
CA GLU A 129 -7.78 17.37 11.71
C GLU A 129 -6.57 18.31 11.69
N LEU A 130 -6.16 18.71 10.48
CA LEU A 130 -5.02 19.57 10.27
C LEU A 130 -5.33 20.57 9.14
N GLY A 131 -5.85 21.74 9.50
CA GLY A 131 -6.35 22.70 8.52
C GLY A 131 -7.45 22.09 7.66
N ALA A 132 -7.24 22.08 6.33
CA ALA A 132 -8.17 21.49 5.37
C ALA A 132 -8.10 19.97 5.30
N LEU A 133 -7.08 19.35 5.90
CA LEU A 133 -6.87 17.90 5.88
C LEU A 133 -7.55 17.24 7.08
N THR A 134 -8.39 16.26 6.80
CA THR A 134 -8.97 15.36 7.80
C THR A 134 -8.50 13.93 7.50
N ILE A 135 -7.97 13.24 8.50
CA ILE A 135 -7.58 11.83 8.41
C ILE A 135 -8.42 11.04 9.41
N ASP A 136 -9.22 10.11 8.90
CA ASP A 136 -9.96 9.14 9.70
C ASP A 136 -9.18 7.82 9.75
N MET A 137 -8.66 7.52 10.93
CA MET A 137 -7.80 6.37 11.14
C MET A 137 -8.60 5.07 11.20
N ALA A 138 -9.85 5.13 11.62
CA ALA A 138 -10.72 3.96 11.71
C ALA A 138 -11.24 3.56 10.32
N ALA A 139 -11.62 4.56 9.52
CA ALA A 139 -12.08 4.34 8.15
C ALA A 139 -10.94 4.21 7.13
N LEU A 140 -9.67 4.47 7.52
CA LEU A 140 -8.51 4.58 6.62
C LEU A 140 -8.76 5.57 5.47
N GLN A 141 -9.43 6.66 5.77
CA GLN A 141 -9.82 7.69 4.81
C GLN A 141 -9.13 9.02 5.11
N ALA A 142 -8.78 9.74 4.05
CA ALA A 142 -8.34 11.12 4.14
C ALA A 142 -9.25 12.00 3.29
N ARG A 143 -9.46 13.25 3.72
CA ARG A 143 -10.27 14.24 3.03
C ARG A 143 -9.55 15.57 3.01
N TRP A 144 -9.77 16.34 1.95
CA TRP A 144 -9.33 17.73 1.84
C TRP A 144 -10.55 18.61 1.66
N ASN A 145 -10.85 19.50 2.62
CA ASN A 145 -12.11 20.26 2.65
C ASN A 145 -13.33 19.38 2.34
N GLU A 146 -13.48 18.28 3.09
CA GLU A 146 -14.54 17.27 2.92
C GLU A 146 -14.48 16.45 1.61
N GLN A 147 -13.65 16.79 0.64
CA GLN A 147 -13.45 16.00 -0.57
C GLN A 147 -12.55 14.79 -0.29
N PRO A 148 -12.96 13.58 -0.63
CA PRO A 148 -12.16 12.39 -0.37
C PRO A 148 -10.86 12.40 -1.19
N ILE A 149 -9.74 12.10 -0.51
CA ILE A 149 -8.46 11.85 -1.15
C ILE A 149 -8.34 10.36 -1.37
N VAL A 150 -8.35 9.91 -2.62
CA VAL A 150 -8.18 8.49 -2.96
C VAL A 150 -6.72 8.11 -2.81
N LEU A 151 -6.41 7.28 -1.81
CA LEU A 151 -5.05 6.88 -1.43
C LEU A 151 -4.94 5.37 -1.34
N ARG A 152 -3.77 4.87 -1.71
CA ARG A 152 -3.37 3.49 -1.44
C ARG A 152 -2.86 3.36 0.00
N PRO A 153 -2.81 2.16 0.57
CA PRO A 153 -2.41 1.95 1.96
C PRO A 153 -1.08 2.63 2.35
N ASN A 154 -0.06 2.55 1.49
CA ASN A 154 1.23 3.20 1.78
C ASN A 154 1.17 4.72 1.62
N GLU A 155 0.40 5.21 0.65
CA GLU A 155 0.17 6.65 0.45
C GLU A 155 -0.60 7.25 1.64
N PHE A 156 -1.60 6.52 2.16
CA PHE A 156 -2.33 6.90 3.37
C PHE A 156 -1.40 6.98 4.60
N ARG A 157 -0.57 5.96 4.81
CA ARG A 157 0.41 5.95 5.91
C ARG A 157 1.42 7.09 5.78
N LEU A 158 1.88 7.34 4.56
CA LEU A 158 2.82 8.43 4.28
C LEU A 158 2.19 9.80 4.55
N LEU A 159 0.95 10.02 4.08
CA LEU A 159 0.20 11.24 4.37
C LEU A 159 0.03 11.44 5.87
N ARG A 160 -0.37 10.39 6.57
CA ARG A 160 -0.52 10.42 8.02
C ARG A 160 0.77 10.82 8.72
N PHE A 161 1.90 10.15 8.41
CA PHE A 161 3.17 10.42 9.05
C PHE A 161 3.66 11.86 8.78
N LEU A 162 3.47 12.35 7.56
CA LEU A 162 3.74 13.74 7.18
C LEU A 162 2.84 14.72 7.96
N ALA A 163 1.56 14.42 8.07
CA ALA A 163 0.58 15.24 8.79
C ALA A 163 0.79 15.23 10.31
N GLU A 164 1.29 14.13 10.88
CA GLU A 164 1.71 14.06 12.29
C GLU A 164 3.00 14.87 12.57
N ASN A 165 3.73 15.29 11.54
CA ASN A 165 4.98 16.06 11.62
C ASN A 165 4.92 17.30 10.72
N PRO A 166 3.95 18.20 10.89
CA PRO A 166 3.77 19.34 10.00
C PRO A 166 4.93 20.33 10.12
N ASN A 167 5.23 21.04 9.03
CA ASN A 167 6.29 22.07 8.96
C ASN A 167 7.70 21.56 9.31
N ARG A 168 7.87 20.24 9.46
CA ARG A 168 9.16 19.61 9.70
C ARG A 168 9.69 18.99 8.42
N VAL A 169 10.95 19.21 8.11
CA VAL A 169 11.64 18.53 7.02
C VAL A 169 11.93 17.09 7.47
N LEU A 170 11.37 16.13 6.73
CA LEU A 170 11.57 14.70 6.94
C LEU A 170 12.45 14.17 5.82
N THR A 171 13.53 13.51 6.18
CA THR A 171 14.39 12.82 5.22
C THR A 171 13.68 11.61 4.64
N ARG A 172 14.22 11.04 3.55
CA ARG A 172 13.68 9.78 3.00
C ARG A 172 13.77 8.64 4.01
N GLU A 173 14.85 8.61 4.76
CA GLU A 173 15.06 7.65 5.84
C GLU A 173 14.03 7.83 6.97
N ASP A 174 13.74 9.07 7.40
CA ASP A 174 12.68 9.34 8.37
C ASP A 174 11.33 8.83 7.90
N LEU A 175 11.00 9.03 6.61
CA LEU A 175 9.75 8.56 6.02
C LEU A 175 9.69 7.03 5.96
N ILE A 176 10.77 6.36 5.58
CA ILE A 176 10.86 4.89 5.57
C ILE A 176 10.68 4.34 7.00
N ASN A 177 11.39 4.91 7.97
CA ASN A 177 11.32 4.51 9.37
C ASN A 177 9.92 4.78 9.96
N GLY A 178 9.31 5.93 9.63
CA GLY A 178 7.96 6.30 10.03
C GLY A 178 6.88 5.35 9.51
N LEU A 179 7.07 4.78 8.32
CA LEU A 179 6.19 3.74 7.78
C LEU A 179 6.35 2.39 8.49
N GLY A 180 7.38 2.24 9.33
CA GLY A 180 7.64 1.05 10.11
C GLY A 180 8.08 -0.16 9.28
N LYS A 181 8.56 0.05 8.06
CA LYS A 181 9.07 -0.99 7.16
C LYS A 181 10.58 -1.09 7.30
N ARG A 182 11.06 -2.16 7.88
CA ARG A 182 12.50 -2.41 8.06
C ARG A 182 13.04 -3.54 7.17
N GLU A 183 12.16 -4.43 6.71
CA GLU A 183 12.57 -5.59 5.89
C GLU A 183 11.47 -5.96 4.87
N PRO A 184 11.82 -6.16 3.61
CA PRO A 184 13.09 -5.81 2.99
C PRO A 184 13.30 -4.28 2.99
N PRO A 185 14.55 -3.79 2.95
CA PRO A 185 14.83 -2.36 2.99
C PRO A 185 14.16 -1.66 1.79
N ILE A 186 13.44 -0.58 2.09
CA ILE A 186 12.80 0.24 1.07
C ILE A 186 13.87 1.15 0.47
N ASP A 187 14.02 1.12 -0.85
CA ASP A 187 14.86 2.08 -1.57
C ASP A 187 14.28 3.50 -1.39
N GLU A 188 15.11 4.48 -1.09
CA GLU A 188 14.75 5.88 -0.97
C GLU A 188 13.97 6.44 -2.17
N ARG A 189 14.27 5.93 -3.38
CA ARG A 189 13.53 6.30 -4.60
C ARG A 189 12.08 5.82 -4.60
N THR A 190 11.76 4.80 -3.82
CA THR A 190 10.38 4.36 -3.60
C THR A 190 9.57 5.45 -2.93
N VAL A 191 10.17 6.17 -1.98
CA VAL A 191 9.53 7.30 -1.31
C VAL A 191 9.19 8.39 -2.33
N ASP A 192 10.09 8.69 -3.25
CA ASP A 192 9.85 9.70 -4.28
C ASP A 192 8.64 9.37 -5.17
N VAL A 193 8.47 8.08 -5.50
CA VAL A 193 7.29 7.60 -6.25
C VAL A 193 6.01 7.81 -5.44
N TRP A 194 6.01 7.42 -4.18
CA TRP A 194 4.83 7.59 -3.31
C TRP A 194 4.49 9.07 -3.07
N ILE A 195 5.49 9.92 -2.86
CA ILE A 195 5.31 11.38 -2.76
C ILE A 195 4.67 11.94 -4.04
N GLY A 196 5.13 11.49 -5.21
CA GLY A 196 4.58 11.91 -6.48
C GLY A 196 3.11 11.51 -6.66
N ARG A 197 2.73 10.30 -6.20
CA ARG A 197 1.34 9.83 -6.21
C ARG A 197 0.47 10.62 -5.22
N LEU A 198 0.99 10.81 -4.00
CA LEU A 198 0.30 11.55 -2.95
C LEU A 198 -0.02 12.99 -3.37
N ARG A 199 0.94 13.70 -3.98
CA ARG A 199 0.71 15.05 -4.54
C ARG A 199 -0.43 15.07 -5.55
N ARG A 200 -0.46 14.08 -6.45
CA ARG A 200 -1.54 13.98 -7.45
C ARG A 200 -2.90 13.72 -6.81
N ALA A 201 -2.96 12.85 -5.82
CA ALA A 201 -4.20 12.54 -5.10
C ALA A 201 -4.72 13.76 -4.32
N ILE A 202 -3.86 14.47 -3.60
CA ILE A 202 -4.23 15.71 -2.88
C ILE A 202 -4.73 16.76 -3.87
N LYS A 203 -4.03 16.97 -4.98
CA LYS A 203 -4.44 17.92 -6.02
C LYS A 203 -5.79 17.56 -6.64
N ALA A 204 -6.05 16.28 -6.88
CA ALA A 204 -7.34 15.80 -7.41
C ALA A 204 -8.51 16.06 -6.43
N ALA A 205 -8.25 16.06 -5.12
CA ALA A 205 -9.21 16.40 -4.08
C ALA A 205 -9.34 17.92 -3.82
N GLY A 206 -8.76 18.76 -4.68
CA GLY A 206 -8.82 20.22 -4.55
C GLY A 206 -7.76 20.79 -3.59
N GLY A 207 -6.88 19.98 -3.04
CA GLY A 207 -5.71 20.44 -2.29
C GLY A 207 -4.69 21.07 -3.24
N GLY A 208 -4.08 22.16 -2.81
CA GLY A 208 -3.00 22.81 -3.56
C GLY A 208 -1.72 21.94 -3.61
N ASN A 209 -0.61 22.46 -3.18
CA ASN A 209 0.64 21.71 -3.07
C ASN A 209 1.22 21.82 -1.65
N PRO A 210 0.55 21.24 -0.63
CA PRO A 210 1.01 21.32 0.76
C PRO A 210 2.30 20.51 0.99
N LEU A 211 2.63 19.62 0.07
CA LEU A 211 3.76 18.71 0.18
C LEU A 211 4.94 19.21 -0.67
N ARG A 212 5.85 19.92 -0.04
CA ARG A 212 7.03 20.56 -0.69
C ARG A 212 8.27 19.67 -0.62
N THR A 213 9.13 19.75 -1.63
CA THR A 213 10.48 19.14 -1.62
C THR A 213 11.48 20.14 -1.12
N VAL A 214 12.29 19.75 -0.14
CA VAL A 214 13.46 20.49 0.28
C VAL A 214 14.70 19.82 -0.34
N ARG A 215 15.32 20.50 -1.31
CA ARG A 215 16.44 19.94 -2.08
C ARG A 215 17.49 19.31 -1.18
N SER A 216 17.95 18.12 -1.53
CA SER A 216 18.98 17.35 -0.83
C SER A 216 18.66 16.96 0.61
N LEU A 217 17.52 17.39 1.17
CA LEU A 217 17.14 17.09 2.55
C LEU A 217 15.95 16.14 2.63
N GLY A 218 14.86 16.37 1.88
CA GLY A 218 13.68 15.52 1.98
C GLY A 218 12.39 16.26 1.62
N TYR A 219 11.36 16.04 2.44
CA TYR A 219 10.01 16.52 2.20
C TYR A 219 9.42 17.19 3.44
N VAL A 220 8.53 18.14 3.23
CA VAL A 220 7.81 18.83 4.29
C VAL A 220 6.35 18.96 3.90
N PHE A 221 5.47 18.76 4.87
CA PHE A 221 4.05 19.04 4.76
C PHE A 221 3.80 20.40 5.39
N ASP A 222 3.59 21.42 4.54
CA ASP A 222 3.36 22.79 4.98
C ASP A 222 1.89 22.97 5.38
N LEU A 223 1.66 23.51 6.57
CA LEU A 223 0.37 24.01 6.99
C LEU A 223 0.19 25.42 6.45
N SER A 224 -0.78 25.64 5.63
CA SER A 224 -1.27 26.97 5.23
C SER A 224 -2.41 27.41 6.13
#